data_f6b23aa33358129fdf0483ebdc325fad
#
_entry.id   f6b23aa33358129fdf0483ebdc325fad
#
_cell.length_a   1.000
_cell.length_b   1.000
_cell.length_c   1.000
_cell.angle_alpha   90.00
_cell.angle_beta   90.00
_cell.angle_gamma   90.00
#
_symmetry.space_group_name_H-M   'P 1'
#
loop_
_entity.id
_entity.type
_entity.pdbx_description
1 polymer ?
#
loop_
_entity_poly.entity_id
_entity_poly.type
_entity_poly.pdbx_seq_one_letter_code
_entity_poly.pdbx_strand_id
1 'polypeptide(L)'
;MFNEIPKNCRYGYARVSSKSQEDNSSLEAQKEEFIQQGVPKKNIRFEVGSAADPLKERPVFQKLIEEELKENDLLLVTKIDRCSRNTLEFLKLQEKLFNKSVTFIALDLPYSKDMAVNKLISTNLAAIATFENERRKERQRQVISAAKKAGKYAGRKTVITKKLIDQVQDLKENKNLSITQIAKITGKGRNTIYKVLKEELNYVPYNRLVKNVNQEEKS
;
A
#
# COMPACT_ATOMS: atom_id res chain seq x y z
N MET A 1 -29.57 -6.83 15.44
CA MET A 1 -29.13 -5.45 15.36
C MET A 1 -29.83 -4.66 14.26
N PHE A 2 -30.09 -5.26 13.11
CA PHE A 2 -30.69 -4.61 11.92
C PHE A 2 -32.04 -5.21 11.52
N ASN A 3 -32.88 -5.60 12.50
CA ASN A 3 -34.10 -6.35 12.24
C ASN A 3 -35.17 -5.61 11.40
N GLU A 4 -35.02 -4.29 11.31
CA GLU A 4 -35.92 -3.42 10.52
C GLU A 4 -35.63 -3.48 9.01
N ILE A 5 -34.39 -3.86 8.60
CA ILE A 5 -34.03 -3.98 7.19
C ILE A 5 -34.08 -5.44 6.76
N PRO A 6 -34.87 -5.79 5.75
CA PRO A 6 -35.00 -7.16 5.26
C PRO A 6 -33.65 -7.79 4.89
N LYS A 7 -33.48 -9.09 5.11
CA LYS A 7 -32.18 -9.77 4.83
C LYS A 7 -31.77 -9.64 3.37
N ASN A 8 -32.71 -9.68 2.43
CA ASN A 8 -32.44 -9.53 1.00
C ASN A 8 -31.91 -8.13 0.60
N CYS A 9 -32.13 -7.13 1.45
CA CYS A 9 -31.64 -5.75 1.30
C CYS A 9 -30.33 -5.49 2.03
N ARG A 10 -29.66 -6.53 2.55
CA ARG A 10 -28.38 -6.41 3.24
C ARG A 10 -27.25 -6.86 2.32
N TYR A 11 -26.23 -6.05 2.20
CA TYR A 11 -25.04 -6.30 1.41
C TYR A 11 -23.80 -6.24 2.29
N GLY A 12 -22.83 -7.10 2.02
CA GLY A 12 -21.52 -7.11 2.67
C GLY A 12 -20.42 -6.84 1.66
N TYR A 13 -19.47 -5.98 2.02
CA TYR A 13 -18.26 -5.78 1.22
C TYR A 13 -17.01 -6.13 2.02
N ALA A 14 -16.24 -7.09 1.51
CA ALA A 14 -14.98 -7.53 2.05
C ALA A 14 -13.83 -7.22 1.10
N ARG A 15 -12.64 -6.92 1.66
CA ARG A 15 -11.44 -6.64 0.88
C ARG A 15 -10.20 -7.21 1.55
N VAL A 16 -9.33 -7.80 0.72
CA VAL A 16 -8.01 -8.30 1.13
C VAL A 16 -6.92 -7.69 0.24
N SER A 17 -5.69 -7.61 0.75
CA SER A 17 -4.58 -6.94 0.08
C SER A 17 -3.91 -7.79 -0.99
N SER A 18 -3.96 -9.11 -0.87
CA SER A 18 -3.35 -10.07 -1.80
C SER A 18 -4.17 -11.37 -1.86
N LYS A 19 -3.69 -12.33 -2.66
CA LYS A 19 -4.27 -13.69 -2.75
C LYS A 19 -3.49 -14.71 -1.91
N SER A 20 -2.77 -14.29 -0.86
CA SER A 20 -2.06 -15.21 0.03
C SER A 20 -3.03 -16.08 0.85
N GLN A 21 -2.51 -17.18 1.45
CA GLN A 21 -3.33 -18.04 2.32
C GLN A 21 -3.85 -17.30 3.56
N GLU A 22 -3.06 -16.38 4.12
CA GLU A 22 -3.47 -15.55 5.27
C GLU A 22 -4.61 -14.59 4.90
N ASP A 23 -4.56 -14.02 3.69
CA ASP A 23 -5.61 -13.16 3.20
C ASP A 23 -6.90 -13.95 2.86
N ASN A 24 -6.79 -15.20 2.42
CA ASN A 24 -7.95 -16.06 2.21
C ASN A 24 -8.65 -16.39 3.53
N SER A 25 -7.92 -16.70 4.61
CA SER A 25 -8.51 -16.91 5.93
C SER A 25 -9.16 -15.64 6.47
N SER A 26 -8.56 -14.49 6.25
CA SER A 26 -9.14 -13.18 6.58
C SER A 26 -10.43 -12.90 5.78
N LEU A 27 -10.50 -13.32 4.52
CA LEU A 27 -11.68 -13.15 3.68
C LEU A 27 -12.84 -14.03 4.16
N GLU A 28 -12.56 -15.29 4.48
CA GLU A 28 -13.59 -16.20 5.02
C GLU A 28 -14.11 -15.71 6.38
N ALA A 29 -13.25 -15.22 7.26
CA ALA A 29 -13.68 -14.61 8.52
C ALA A 29 -14.61 -13.41 8.31
N GLN A 30 -14.31 -12.53 7.35
CA GLN A 30 -15.18 -11.41 7.00
C GLN A 30 -16.53 -11.90 6.47
N LYS A 31 -16.54 -12.94 5.63
CA LYS A 31 -17.80 -13.53 5.11
C LYS A 31 -18.67 -14.11 6.22
N GLU A 32 -18.06 -14.87 7.14
CA GLU A 32 -18.77 -15.44 8.28
C GLU A 32 -19.38 -14.35 9.16
N GLU A 33 -18.66 -13.27 9.41
CA GLU A 33 -19.14 -12.11 10.16
C GLU A 33 -20.39 -11.50 9.49
N PHE A 34 -20.38 -11.32 8.17
CA PHE A 34 -21.57 -10.82 7.43
C PHE A 34 -22.74 -11.80 7.51
N ILE A 35 -22.50 -13.10 7.40
CA ILE A 35 -23.56 -14.11 7.50
C ILE A 35 -24.19 -14.09 8.89
N GLN A 36 -23.40 -13.94 9.95
CA GLN A 36 -23.89 -13.79 11.32
C GLN A 36 -24.77 -12.53 11.48
N GLN A 37 -24.47 -11.47 10.73
CA GLN A 37 -25.32 -10.27 10.67
C GLN A 37 -26.54 -10.42 9.74
N GLY A 38 -26.74 -11.59 9.19
CA GLY A 38 -27.90 -11.92 8.34
C GLY A 38 -27.78 -11.42 6.90
N VAL A 39 -26.57 -11.19 6.40
CA VAL A 39 -26.33 -10.89 4.98
C VAL A 39 -26.41 -12.20 4.17
N PRO A 40 -27.24 -12.30 3.12
CA PRO A 40 -27.27 -13.46 2.24
C PRO A 40 -25.92 -13.65 1.52
N LYS A 41 -25.46 -14.89 1.38
CA LYS A 41 -24.19 -15.19 0.66
C LYS A 41 -24.12 -14.56 -0.73
N LYS A 42 -25.23 -14.52 -1.46
CA LYS A 42 -25.33 -13.91 -2.79
C LYS A 42 -25.11 -12.39 -2.81
N ASN A 43 -25.30 -11.71 -1.66
CA ASN A 43 -25.14 -10.27 -1.51
C ASN A 43 -23.76 -9.88 -0.93
N ILE A 44 -22.86 -10.83 -0.71
CA ILE A 44 -21.50 -10.54 -0.27
C ILE A 44 -20.64 -10.32 -1.51
N ARG A 45 -19.97 -9.17 -1.54
CA ARG A 45 -18.99 -8.79 -2.56
C ARG A 45 -17.62 -8.75 -1.95
N PHE A 46 -16.63 -9.21 -2.69
CA PHE A 46 -15.24 -9.18 -2.23
C PHE A 46 -14.30 -8.79 -3.36
N GLU A 47 -13.22 -8.15 -2.99
CA GLU A 47 -12.24 -7.61 -3.90
C GLU A 47 -10.82 -7.82 -3.37
N VAL A 48 -9.90 -8.09 -4.27
CA VAL A 48 -8.47 -8.15 -3.96
C VAL A 48 -7.84 -6.86 -4.44
N GLY A 49 -7.26 -6.09 -3.53
CA GLY A 49 -6.65 -4.80 -3.88
C GLY A 49 -6.25 -4.00 -2.65
N SER A 50 -5.48 -2.94 -2.84
CA SER A 50 -5.06 -2.05 -1.78
C SER A 50 -6.18 -1.09 -1.37
N ALA A 51 -6.32 -0.81 -0.07
CA ALA A 51 -7.20 0.28 0.38
C ALA A 51 -6.64 1.68 0.01
N ALA A 52 -5.37 1.75 -0.39
CA ALA A 52 -4.77 2.98 -0.91
C ALA A 52 -5.19 3.26 -2.35
N ASP A 53 -5.72 2.24 -3.06
CA ASP A 53 -6.20 2.42 -4.43
C ASP A 53 -7.45 3.31 -4.41
N PRO A 54 -7.54 4.31 -5.31
CA PRO A 54 -8.72 5.14 -5.44
C PRO A 54 -9.99 4.31 -5.68
N LEU A 55 -11.14 4.80 -5.25
CA LEU A 55 -12.45 4.13 -5.45
C LEU A 55 -12.68 3.71 -6.91
N LYS A 56 -12.21 4.52 -7.87
CA LYS A 56 -12.28 4.23 -9.31
C LYS A 56 -11.47 3.02 -9.77
N GLU A 57 -10.48 2.58 -8.98
CA GLU A 57 -9.66 1.40 -9.24
C GLU A 57 -10.16 0.15 -8.52
N ARG A 58 -11.36 0.23 -7.91
CA ARG A 58 -12.04 -0.85 -7.22
C ARG A 58 -13.36 -1.21 -7.93
N PRO A 59 -13.29 -1.95 -9.02
CA PRO A 59 -14.44 -2.18 -9.90
C PRO A 59 -15.59 -2.90 -9.20
N VAL A 60 -15.31 -3.86 -8.30
CA VAL A 60 -16.37 -4.59 -7.58
C VAL A 60 -17.09 -3.66 -6.61
N PHE A 61 -16.35 -2.85 -5.85
CA PHE A 61 -16.92 -1.89 -4.92
C PHE A 61 -17.69 -0.79 -5.64
N GLN A 62 -17.13 -0.30 -6.74
CA GLN A 62 -17.79 0.71 -7.56
C GLN A 62 -19.12 0.19 -8.12
N LYS A 63 -19.12 -1.02 -8.70
CA LYS A 63 -20.33 -1.66 -9.21
C LYS A 63 -21.39 -1.84 -8.11
N LEU A 64 -20.97 -2.29 -6.93
CA LEU A 64 -21.86 -2.43 -5.79
C LEU A 64 -22.54 -1.11 -5.45
N ILE A 65 -21.78 -0.01 -5.34
CA ILE A 65 -22.32 1.31 -4.98
C ILE A 65 -23.20 1.90 -6.09
N GLU A 66 -22.76 1.78 -7.36
CA GLU A 66 -23.43 2.44 -8.48
C GLU A 66 -24.68 1.70 -8.93
N GLU A 67 -24.59 0.38 -9.08
CA GLU A 67 -25.56 -0.44 -9.81
C GLU A 67 -26.40 -1.33 -8.90
N GLU A 68 -25.82 -1.91 -7.84
CA GLU A 68 -26.49 -2.96 -7.07
C GLU A 68 -27.28 -2.41 -5.88
N LEU A 69 -26.70 -1.44 -5.14
CA LEU A 69 -27.36 -0.85 -3.97
C LEU A 69 -28.51 0.07 -4.37
N LYS A 70 -29.65 -0.15 -3.73
CA LYS A 70 -30.90 0.61 -3.92
C LYS A 70 -31.27 1.35 -2.64
N GLU A 71 -32.29 2.19 -2.75
CA GLU A 71 -32.88 2.87 -1.61
C GLU A 71 -33.33 1.87 -0.53
N ASN A 72 -33.07 2.22 0.74
CA ASN A 72 -33.32 1.41 1.93
C ASN A 72 -32.50 0.11 2.05
N ASP A 73 -31.47 -0.08 1.21
CA ASP A 73 -30.51 -1.14 1.41
C ASP A 73 -29.51 -0.81 2.54
N LEU A 74 -28.91 -1.86 3.06
CA LEU A 74 -27.85 -1.80 4.09
C LEU A 74 -26.53 -2.30 3.52
N LEU A 75 -25.50 -1.47 3.55
CA LEU A 75 -24.13 -1.84 3.25
C LEU A 75 -23.35 -2.05 4.55
N LEU A 76 -22.87 -3.28 4.77
CA LEU A 76 -22.00 -3.64 5.87
C LEU A 76 -20.54 -3.80 5.40
N VAL A 77 -19.62 -3.28 6.21
CA VAL A 77 -18.19 -3.59 6.12
C VAL A 77 -17.71 -4.01 7.50
N THR A 78 -16.67 -4.85 7.56
CA THR A 78 -16.13 -5.26 8.87
C THR A 78 -15.40 -4.13 9.56
N LYS A 79 -14.68 -3.30 8.77
CA LYS A 79 -13.95 -2.13 9.25
C LYS A 79 -13.97 -1.01 8.21
N ILE A 80 -13.88 0.24 8.65
CA ILE A 80 -13.81 1.41 7.74
C ILE A 80 -12.63 1.30 6.77
N ASP A 81 -11.49 0.79 7.19
CA ASP A 81 -10.30 0.66 6.35
C ASP A 81 -10.46 -0.32 5.17
N ARG A 82 -11.54 -1.12 5.16
CA ARG A 82 -11.91 -1.97 4.02
C ARG A 82 -12.48 -1.16 2.87
N CYS A 83 -13.21 -0.08 3.16
CA CYS A 83 -13.80 0.78 2.13
C CYS A 83 -12.98 2.03 1.81
N SER A 84 -12.26 2.62 2.76
CA SER A 84 -11.38 3.77 2.51
C SER A 84 -10.29 3.90 3.58
N ARG A 85 -9.09 4.38 3.18
CA ARG A 85 -8.02 4.82 4.10
C ARG A 85 -7.88 6.34 4.16
N ASN A 86 -8.63 7.05 3.35
CA ASN A 86 -8.58 8.50 3.25
C ASN A 86 -9.92 9.06 3.75
N THR A 87 -9.87 9.93 4.73
CA THR A 87 -11.06 10.56 5.32
C THR A 87 -11.92 11.27 4.27
N LEU A 88 -11.31 11.97 3.34
CA LEU A 88 -12.05 12.70 2.30
C LEU A 88 -12.81 11.76 1.36
N GLU A 89 -12.20 10.64 0.94
CA GLU A 89 -12.88 9.62 0.14
C GLU A 89 -14.00 8.95 0.92
N PHE A 90 -13.77 8.68 2.20
CA PHE A 90 -14.80 8.12 3.07
C PHE A 90 -16.00 9.06 3.24
N LEU A 91 -15.77 10.34 3.44
CA LEU A 91 -16.83 11.34 3.54
C LEU A 91 -17.64 11.44 2.24
N LYS A 92 -16.97 11.45 1.09
CA LYS A 92 -17.65 11.42 -0.22
C LYS A 92 -18.47 10.14 -0.43
N LEU A 93 -17.95 8.99 0.02
CA LEU A 93 -18.66 7.73 -0.01
C LEU A 93 -19.92 7.78 0.88
N GLN A 94 -19.78 8.28 2.11
CA GLN A 94 -20.93 8.43 3.02
C GLN A 94 -22.00 9.36 2.46
N GLU A 95 -21.59 10.51 1.91
CA GLU A 95 -22.52 11.44 1.26
C GLU A 95 -23.26 10.78 0.09
N LYS A 96 -22.55 10.02 -0.73
CA LYS A 96 -23.12 9.29 -1.86
C LYS A 96 -24.13 8.24 -1.42
N LEU A 97 -23.81 7.45 -0.39
CA LEU A 97 -24.72 6.45 0.17
C LEU A 97 -25.93 7.09 0.83
N PHE A 98 -25.72 8.20 1.55
CA PHE A 98 -26.81 8.97 2.15
C PHE A 98 -27.79 9.51 1.10
N ASN A 99 -27.29 10.08 0.01
CA ASN A 99 -28.11 10.60 -1.09
C ASN A 99 -28.88 9.49 -1.82
N LYS A 100 -28.39 8.24 -1.75
CA LYS A 100 -29.09 7.04 -2.24
C LYS A 100 -30.04 6.44 -1.20
N SER A 101 -30.18 7.02 -0.01
CA SER A 101 -30.91 6.45 1.12
C SER A 101 -30.43 5.04 1.51
N VAL A 102 -29.13 4.77 1.33
CA VAL A 102 -28.49 3.51 1.72
C VAL A 102 -27.88 3.67 3.12
N THR A 103 -28.23 2.77 4.02
CA THR A 103 -27.64 2.72 5.36
C THR A 103 -26.24 2.12 5.28
N PHE A 104 -25.23 2.80 5.81
CA PHE A 104 -23.84 2.31 5.89
C PHE A 104 -23.47 1.97 7.34
N ILE A 105 -22.89 0.80 7.56
CA ILE A 105 -22.44 0.34 8.88
C ILE A 105 -21.08 -0.34 8.77
N ALA A 106 -20.14 0.10 9.60
CA ALA A 106 -18.88 -0.59 9.88
C ALA A 106 -19.04 -1.36 11.20
N LEU A 107 -18.78 -2.66 11.19
CA LEU A 107 -19.04 -3.53 12.34
C LEU A 107 -18.08 -3.29 13.52
N ASP A 108 -16.95 -2.66 13.26
CA ASP A 108 -15.99 -2.23 14.28
C ASP A 108 -16.39 -0.91 14.98
N LEU A 109 -17.53 -0.32 14.61
CA LEU A 109 -18.01 0.93 15.19
C LEU A 109 -19.30 0.73 16.00
N PRO A 110 -19.50 1.54 17.04
CA PRO A 110 -20.78 1.58 17.71
C PRO A 110 -21.89 2.04 16.74
N TYR A 111 -22.98 1.33 16.74
CA TYR A 111 -24.17 1.62 15.92
C TYR A 111 -25.22 2.33 16.73
N SER A 112 -25.80 3.38 16.18
CA SER A 112 -27.02 4.05 16.69
C SER A 112 -28.17 3.87 15.69
N LYS A 113 -29.41 3.87 16.18
CA LYS A 113 -30.60 3.90 15.31
C LYS A 113 -30.75 5.24 14.58
N ASP A 114 -30.15 6.31 15.11
CA ASP A 114 -30.14 7.63 14.49
C ASP A 114 -29.01 7.71 13.44
N MET A 115 -29.41 7.92 12.20
CA MET A 115 -28.47 8.03 11.07
C MET A 115 -27.54 9.23 11.19
N ALA A 116 -27.98 10.36 11.79
CA ALA A 116 -27.14 11.52 11.99
C ALA A 116 -26.04 11.24 13.02
N VAL A 117 -26.37 10.51 14.09
CA VAL A 117 -25.41 10.05 15.09
C VAL A 117 -24.41 9.06 14.46
N ASN A 118 -24.84 8.12 13.65
CA ASN A 118 -23.92 7.20 12.96
C ASN A 118 -22.98 7.93 12.01
N LYS A 119 -23.49 8.91 11.26
CA LYS A 119 -22.67 9.76 10.39
C LYS A 119 -21.63 10.53 11.20
N LEU A 120 -22.01 11.11 12.33
CA LEU A 120 -21.09 11.85 13.22
C LEU A 120 -20.00 10.94 13.79
N ILE A 121 -20.38 9.78 14.33
CA ILE A 121 -19.44 8.80 14.90
C ILE A 121 -18.45 8.34 13.82
N SER A 122 -18.93 7.91 12.67
CA SER A 122 -18.11 7.43 11.57
C SER A 122 -17.14 8.51 11.06
N THR A 123 -17.62 9.76 10.96
CA THR A 123 -16.80 10.90 10.53
C THR A 123 -15.67 11.18 11.51
N ASN A 124 -15.98 11.24 12.81
CA ASN A 124 -14.98 11.48 13.84
C ASN A 124 -13.92 10.37 13.91
N LEU A 125 -14.34 9.12 13.83
CA LEU A 125 -13.42 7.99 13.85
C LEU A 125 -12.55 7.91 12.59
N ALA A 126 -13.09 8.24 11.42
CA ALA A 126 -12.30 8.35 10.20
C ALA A 126 -11.26 9.49 10.30
N ALA A 127 -11.61 10.63 10.90
CA ALA A 127 -10.68 11.72 11.15
C ALA A 127 -9.56 11.32 12.12
N ILE A 128 -9.89 10.63 13.21
CA ILE A 128 -8.90 10.10 14.17
C ILE A 128 -7.97 9.10 13.49
N ALA A 129 -8.50 8.15 12.71
CA ALA A 129 -7.69 7.15 12.00
C ALA A 129 -6.73 7.81 11.00
N THR A 130 -7.16 8.88 10.32
CA THR A 130 -6.29 9.64 9.42
C THR A 130 -5.18 10.34 10.19
N PHE A 131 -5.51 11.03 11.28
CA PHE A 131 -4.55 11.69 12.16
C PHE A 131 -3.50 10.69 12.68
N GLU A 132 -3.91 9.52 13.17
CA GLU A 132 -2.98 8.49 13.62
C GLU A 132 -2.06 7.98 12.50
N ASN A 133 -2.57 7.81 11.28
CA ASN A 133 -1.77 7.41 10.14
C ASN A 133 -0.73 8.48 9.75
N GLU A 134 -1.11 9.75 9.78
CA GLU A 134 -0.18 10.86 9.54
C GLU A 134 0.92 10.92 10.60
N ARG A 135 0.56 10.79 11.86
CA ARG A 135 1.50 10.73 13.00
C ARG A 135 2.46 9.52 12.87
N ARG A 136 1.96 8.38 12.39
CA ARG A 136 2.81 7.21 12.14
C ARG A 136 3.79 7.46 11.01
N LYS A 137 3.34 8.05 9.89
CA LYS A 137 4.21 8.43 8.77
C LYS A 137 5.27 9.44 9.18
N GLU A 138 4.91 10.42 9.99
CA GLU A 138 5.84 11.42 10.51
C GLU A 138 6.93 10.77 11.37
N ARG A 139 6.54 9.94 12.35
CA ARG A 139 7.49 9.17 13.16
C ARG A 139 8.40 8.30 12.30
N GLN A 140 7.85 7.63 11.29
CA GLN A 140 8.64 6.82 10.35
C GLN A 140 9.65 7.67 9.58
N ARG A 141 9.28 8.86 9.10
CA ARG A 141 10.18 9.80 8.42
C ARG A 141 11.33 10.23 9.35
N GLN A 142 11.03 10.53 10.61
CA GLN A 142 12.03 10.89 11.61
C GLN A 142 13.03 9.74 11.85
N VAL A 143 12.53 8.51 12.03
CA VAL A 143 13.37 7.31 12.19
C VAL A 143 14.23 7.07 10.95
N ILE A 144 13.67 7.18 9.75
CA ILE A 144 14.42 7.05 8.49
C ILE A 144 15.49 8.14 8.37
N SER A 145 15.15 9.39 8.72
CA SER A 145 16.11 10.52 8.70
C SER A 145 17.27 10.26 9.67
N ALA A 146 16.95 9.88 10.90
CA ALA A 146 17.98 9.52 11.89
C ALA A 146 18.85 8.35 11.43
N ALA A 147 18.25 7.31 10.83
CA ALA A 147 18.99 6.17 10.31
C ALA A 147 19.86 6.54 9.09
N LYS A 148 19.41 7.46 8.23
CA LYS A 148 20.22 8.02 7.14
C LYS A 148 21.42 8.80 7.68
N LYS A 149 21.19 9.68 8.67
CA LYS A 149 22.30 10.42 9.34
C LYS A 149 23.29 9.49 10.01
N ALA A 150 22.83 8.37 10.57
CA ALA A 150 23.67 7.34 11.16
C ALA A 150 24.35 6.41 10.13
N GLY A 151 24.19 6.67 8.82
CA GLY A 151 24.79 5.85 7.76
C GLY A 151 24.22 4.44 7.61
N LYS A 152 23.08 4.13 8.26
CA LYS A 152 22.45 2.81 8.20
C LYS A 152 21.75 2.53 6.85
N TYR A 153 21.39 3.57 6.13
CA TYR A 153 20.77 3.47 4.81
C TYR A 153 21.81 3.59 3.70
N ALA A 154 22.42 2.48 3.43
CA ALA A 154 23.48 2.39 2.42
C ALA A 154 22.96 2.24 0.97
N GLY A 155 21.65 2.17 0.76
CA GLY A 155 21.04 1.93 -0.54
C GLY A 155 21.34 0.53 -1.09
N ARG A 156 21.13 0.34 -2.39
CA ARG A 156 21.50 -0.90 -3.07
C ARG A 156 23.02 -1.01 -3.16
N LYS A 157 23.58 -2.15 -2.73
CA LYS A 157 25.02 -2.40 -2.89
C LYS A 157 25.43 -2.22 -4.36
N THR A 158 26.51 -1.48 -4.59
CA THR A 158 27.02 -1.29 -5.95
C THR A 158 27.42 -2.63 -6.56
N VAL A 159 27.05 -2.84 -7.81
CA VAL A 159 27.46 -4.02 -8.59
C VAL A 159 28.93 -3.89 -9.03
N ILE A 160 29.45 -2.66 -9.07
CA ILE A 160 30.83 -2.35 -9.44
C ILE A 160 31.66 -2.44 -8.17
N THR A 161 32.42 -3.53 -8.04
CA THR A 161 33.37 -3.77 -6.95
C THR A 161 34.80 -3.56 -7.45
N LYS A 162 35.74 -3.30 -6.55
CA LYS A 162 37.15 -3.20 -6.92
C LYS A 162 37.65 -4.42 -7.69
N LYS A 163 37.26 -5.62 -7.22
CA LYS A 163 37.56 -6.89 -7.90
C LYS A 163 37.05 -6.94 -9.35
N LEU A 164 35.87 -6.40 -9.59
CA LEU A 164 35.29 -6.34 -10.95
C LEU A 164 36.07 -5.34 -11.82
N ILE A 165 36.48 -4.21 -11.26
CA ILE A 165 37.28 -3.19 -11.96
C ILE A 165 38.60 -3.81 -12.39
N ASP A 166 39.36 -4.37 -11.45
CA ASP A 166 40.67 -4.99 -11.72
C ASP A 166 40.55 -6.11 -12.78
N GLN A 167 39.52 -6.93 -12.69
CA GLN A 167 39.25 -8.01 -13.66
C GLN A 167 38.94 -7.46 -15.06
N VAL A 168 38.11 -6.42 -15.17
CA VAL A 168 37.73 -5.81 -16.46
C VAL A 168 38.95 -5.14 -17.11
N GLN A 169 39.78 -4.48 -16.32
CA GLN A 169 41.05 -3.86 -16.79
C GLN A 169 42.00 -4.92 -17.34
N ASP A 170 42.28 -5.97 -16.57
CA ASP A 170 43.16 -7.06 -17.02
C ASP A 170 42.67 -7.67 -18.34
N LEU A 171 41.34 -7.96 -18.46
CA LEU A 171 40.76 -8.51 -19.67
C LEU A 171 40.83 -7.54 -20.86
N LYS A 172 40.76 -6.23 -20.60
CA LYS A 172 40.80 -5.20 -21.65
C LYS A 172 42.26 -4.87 -22.09
N GLU A 173 43.15 -4.64 -21.14
CA GLU A 173 44.52 -4.15 -21.40
C GLU A 173 45.49 -5.28 -21.72
N ASN A 174 45.50 -6.35 -20.91
CA ASN A 174 46.43 -7.44 -21.07
C ASN A 174 46.01 -8.50 -22.10
N LYS A 175 44.69 -8.75 -22.20
CA LYS A 175 44.14 -9.77 -23.13
C LYS A 175 43.47 -9.18 -24.35
N ASN A 176 43.39 -7.86 -24.46
CA ASN A 176 42.82 -7.11 -25.58
C ASN A 176 41.45 -7.58 -26.06
N LEU A 177 40.59 -8.01 -25.10
CA LEU A 177 39.27 -8.56 -25.41
C LEU A 177 38.23 -7.48 -25.73
N SER A 178 37.26 -7.83 -26.57
CA SER A 178 36.14 -6.94 -26.86
C SER A 178 35.16 -6.84 -25.69
N ILE A 179 34.41 -5.73 -25.60
CA ILE A 179 33.41 -5.49 -24.55
C ILE A 179 32.40 -6.65 -24.44
N THR A 180 32.03 -7.24 -25.57
CA THR A 180 31.10 -8.38 -25.62
C THR A 180 31.69 -9.63 -24.97
N GLN A 181 32.98 -9.90 -25.21
CA GLN A 181 33.69 -11.03 -24.59
C GLN A 181 33.89 -10.80 -23.09
N ILE A 182 34.28 -9.59 -22.69
CA ILE A 182 34.43 -9.23 -21.27
C ILE A 182 33.08 -9.37 -20.52
N ALA A 183 31.97 -8.90 -21.12
CA ALA A 183 30.65 -9.03 -20.56
C ALA A 183 30.25 -10.50 -20.35
N LYS A 184 30.58 -11.37 -21.30
CA LYS A 184 30.32 -12.83 -21.25
C LYS A 184 31.16 -13.50 -20.14
N ILE A 185 32.45 -13.16 -20.01
CA ILE A 185 33.36 -13.72 -19.00
C ILE A 185 32.97 -13.26 -17.60
N THR A 186 32.65 -11.98 -17.42
CA THR A 186 32.31 -11.42 -16.10
C THR A 186 30.86 -11.67 -15.66
N GLY A 187 29.99 -12.16 -16.57
CA GLY A 187 28.56 -12.32 -16.33
C GLY A 187 27.83 -10.98 -16.09
N LYS A 188 28.39 -9.85 -16.54
CA LYS A 188 27.83 -8.51 -16.39
C LYS A 188 27.33 -7.95 -17.72
N GLY A 189 26.30 -7.11 -17.66
CA GLY A 189 25.80 -6.44 -18.86
C GLY A 189 26.84 -5.51 -19.47
N ARG A 190 26.85 -5.35 -20.81
CA ARG A 190 27.75 -4.44 -21.54
C ARG A 190 27.78 -3.03 -20.99
N ASN A 191 26.60 -2.50 -20.59
CA ASN A 191 26.49 -1.18 -19.98
C ASN A 191 27.25 -1.08 -18.65
N THR A 192 27.34 -2.16 -17.87
CA THR A 192 28.13 -2.20 -16.64
C THR A 192 29.62 -2.18 -16.97
N ILE A 193 30.04 -2.92 -17.99
CA ILE A 193 31.44 -2.91 -18.44
C ILE A 193 31.86 -1.52 -18.96
N TYR A 194 31.01 -0.88 -19.78
CA TYR A 194 31.27 0.52 -20.20
C TYR A 194 31.38 1.48 -19.03
N LYS A 195 30.52 1.33 -18.00
CA LYS A 195 30.63 2.17 -16.79
C LYS A 195 31.93 1.93 -16.04
N VAL A 196 32.33 0.67 -15.86
CA VAL A 196 33.59 0.33 -15.21
C VAL A 196 34.75 0.97 -15.96
N LEU A 197 34.85 0.87 -17.28
CA LEU A 197 35.91 1.46 -18.09
C LEU A 197 35.88 3.00 -18.13
N LYS A 198 34.70 3.61 -17.98
CA LYS A 198 34.51 5.07 -17.93
C LYS A 198 34.78 5.65 -16.55
N GLU A 199 34.51 4.90 -15.47
CA GLU A 199 34.66 5.29 -14.07
C GLU A 199 36.10 5.04 -13.56
N GLU A 200 37.04 4.65 -14.43
CA GLU A 200 38.46 4.43 -14.09
C GLU A 200 39.14 5.60 -13.35
N LEU A 201 38.54 6.79 -13.43
CA LEU A 201 39.13 7.99 -12.79
C LEU A 201 38.52 8.34 -11.44
N ASN A 202 37.38 7.73 -11.01
CA ASN A 202 36.64 8.16 -9.82
C ASN A 202 35.96 7.02 -9.02
N TYR A 203 36.61 5.87 -8.83
CA TYR A 203 36.10 4.89 -7.87
C TYR A 203 36.26 5.43 -6.44
N VAL A 204 35.16 5.98 -5.91
CA VAL A 204 35.04 6.28 -4.49
C VAL A 204 34.38 5.11 -3.82
N PRO A 205 35.02 4.36 -2.90
CA PRO A 205 34.40 3.30 -2.15
C PRO A 205 33.13 3.84 -1.48
N TYR A 206 32.04 3.11 -1.57
CA TYR A 206 30.73 3.49 -1.03
C TYR A 206 30.77 4.05 0.41
N ASN A 207 31.66 3.51 1.25
CA ASN A 207 31.89 3.99 2.63
C ASN A 207 32.50 5.40 2.73
N ARG A 208 33.08 5.95 1.64
CA ARG A 208 33.59 7.32 1.62
C ARG A 208 32.54 8.34 1.25
N LEU A 209 31.58 7.99 0.38
CA LEU A 209 30.45 8.87 0.01
C LEU A 209 29.58 9.22 1.22
N VAL A 210 29.36 8.25 2.12
CA VAL A 210 28.57 8.47 3.35
C VAL A 210 29.32 9.35 4.37
N LYS A 211 30.67 9.34 4.36
CA LYS A 211 31.46 10.17 5.28
C LYS A 211 31.59 11.62 4.82
N ASN A 212 31.60 11.89 3.51
CA ASN A 212 31.76 13.26 2.99
C ASN A 212 30.50 14.10 3.14
N VAL A 213 29.29 13.50 3.01
CA VAL A 213 28.02 14.20 3.26
C VAL A 213 27.91 14.67 4.72
N ASN A 214 28.55 13.96 5.67
CA ASN A 214 28.55 14.33 7.08
C ASN A 214 29.59 15.39 7.47
N GLN A 215 30.52 15.77 6.56
CA GLN A 215 31.52 16.81 6.83
C GLN A 215 31.12 18.17 6.26
N GLU A 216 30.37 18.22 5.17
CA GLU A 216 29.88 19.48 4.59
C GLU A 216 28.75 20.16 5.39
N GLU A 217 28.04 19.42 6.24
CA GLU A 217 27.02 19.99 7.16
C GLU A 217 27.61 20.51 8.50
N LYS A 218 28.97 20.50 8.66
CA LYS A 218 29.63 20.97 9.87
C LYS A 218 30.58 22.17 9.66
N SER A 219 30.49 22.81 8.49
CA SER A 219 31.24 24.07 8.20
C SER A 219 30.29 25.24 8.20
#